data_611222f9ae1466f23db0a06b42bd364e
#
_entry.id   611222f9ae1466f23db0a06b42bd364e
#
_cell.length_a   1.000
_cell.length_b   1.000
_cell.length_c   1.000
_cell.angle_alpha   90.00
_cell.angle_beta   90.00
_cell.angle_gamma   90.00
#
_symmetry.space_group_name_H-M   'P 1'
#
loop_
_entity.id
_entity.type
_entity.pdbx_description
1 polymer ?
#
loop_
_entity_poly.entity_id
_entity_poly.type
_entity_poly.pdbx_seq_one_letter_code
_entity_poly.pdbx_strand_id
1 'polypeptide(L)'
;MNKNNWIVLLILCIWFVISFVTNILGPMLPMIIDSFGLSLTLAAFLPFSFFLAYGIMSIPAGMIIERFGGKISLLIAFSLAFLGAGLFVIFPTYPIVLTSLFAIGLGMAMLQVIILPLMREAGGEKKYAFNQVLAQIVFGAASFMSPFVLAGLMRKLTGEDSANDFFIRFLKGITPESLPWSSLYFIFTIVFVIMLVVISYVKFPKVELKEDEKAGTIQNYKELLRQKQVIFYFLGIIAYVGTEQGLANWMSLFLNMYHGVSPEGAGATTVAWFWGLMSIGCLLGLVIVKLIDSKLMLRIFSMIAILNLAIALFGPTQVAIIAFACCGFSISIMFSVIFALALNSVDKHHGAFSGILCTGIFGGALIPFIIGGL
;
A
#
# COMPACT_ATOMS: atom_id res chain seq x y z
N MET A 1 -27.33 -4.06 -14.01
CA MET A 1 -26.47 -4.32 -12.82
C MET A 1 -27.22 -3.84 -11.60
N ASN A 2 -27.45 -4.71 -10.58
CA ASN A 2 -28.11 -4.29 -9.34
C ASN A 2 -27.32 -3.14 -8.69
N LYS A 3 -28.01 -2.17 -8.06
CA LYS A 3 -27.40 -1.00 -7.40
C LYS A 3 -26.25 -1.36 -6.44
N ASN A 4 -26.35 -2.51 -5.78
CA ASN A 4 -25.33 -3.01 -4.86
C ASN A 4 -24.06 -3.49 -5.58
N ASN A 5 -24.17 -4.09 -6.78
CA ASN A 5 -22.99 -4.55 -7.55
C ASN A 5 -22.16 -3.38 -8.07
N TRP A 6 -22.80 -2.24 -8.37
CA TRP A 6 -22.09 -1.03 -8.78
C TRP A 6 -21.23 -0.44 -7.64
N ILE A 7 -21.74 -0.49 -6.41
CA ILE A 7 -20.99 -0.01 -5.23
C ILE A 7 -19.80 -0.93 -4.95
N VAL A 8 -19.97 -2.25 -5.09
CA VAL A 8 -18.85 -3.19 -4.97
C VAL A 8 -17.78 -2.90 -6.04
N LEU A 9 -18.17 -2.65 -7.28
CA LEU A 9 -17.22 -2.27 -8.33
C LEU A 9 -16.47 -0.98 -7.98
N LEU A 10 -17.16 0.04 -7.47
CA LEU A 10 -16.53 1.29 -7.04
C LEU A 10 -15.53 1.05 -5.89
N ILE A 11 -15.86 0.18 -4.93
CA ILE A 11 -14.94 -0.20 -3.84
C ILE A 11 -13.69 -0.91 -4.42
N LEU A 12 -13.86 -1.77 -5.42
CA LEU A 12 -12.72 -2.39 -6.10
C LEU A 12 -11.86 -1.36 -6.84
N CYS A 13 -12.47 -0.35 -7.46
CA CYS A 13 -11.71 0.78 -8.03
C CYS A 13 -10.94 1.56 -6.95
N ILE A 14 -11.53 1.77 -5.76
CA ILE A 14 -10.84 2.39 -4.63
C ILE A 14 -9.65 1.50 -4.19
N TRP A 15 -9.81 0.19 -4.10
CA TRP A 15 -8.72 -0.74 -3.82
C TRP A 15 -7.59 -0.65 -4.84
N PHE A 16 -7.93 -0.53 -6.13
CA PHE A 16 -6.95 -0.31 -7.18
C PHE A 16 -6.15 0.97 -6.95
N VAL A 17 -6.85 2.08 -6.65
CA VAL A 17 -6.20 3.38 -6.39
C VAL A 17 -5.28 3.30 -5.18
N ILE A 18 -5.74 2.72 -4.05
CA ILE A 18 -4.90 2.56 -2.85
C ILE A 18 -3.63 1.79 -3.18
N SER A 19 -3.76 0.64 -3.82
CA SER A 19 -2.65 -0.23 -4.14
C SER A 19 -1.65 0.44 -5.09
N PHE A 20 -2.16 1.05 -6.16
CA PHE A 20 -1.32 1.70 -7.17
C PHE A 20 -0.52 2.85 -6.55
N VAL A 21 -1.17 3.74 -5.80
CA VAL A 21 -0.54 4.90 -5.17
C VAL A 21 0.46 4.51 -4.09
N THR A 22 0.15 3.46 -3.31
CA THR A 22 1.05 2.98 -2.25
C THR A 22 2.30 2.34 -2.81
N ASN A 23 2.16 1.50 -3.85
CA ASN A 23 3.23 0.61 -4.29
C ASN A 23 4.07 1.15 -5.45
N ILE A 24 3.70 2.31 -6.01
CA ILE A 24 4.51 2.99 -7.03
C ILE A 24 5.72 3.73 -6.45
N LEU A 25 5.72 4.02 -5.15
CA LEU A 25 6.80 4.79 -4.51
C LEU A 25 8.15 4.08 -4.62
N GLY A 26 8.20 2.75 -4.45
CA GLY A 26 9.42 1.98 -4.59
C GLY A 26 10.11 2.15 -5.95
N PRO A 27 9.42 1.90 -7.08
CA PRO A 27 9.95 2.16 -8.41
C PRO A 27 10.31 3.62 -8.69
N MET A 28 9.63 4.59 -8.05
CA MET A 28 9.94 6.02 -8.19
C MET A 28 11.17 6.46 -7.40
N LEU A 29 11.55 5.73 -6.36
CA LEU A 29 12.56 6.14 -5.39
C LEU A 29 13.91 6.51 -6.05
N PRO A 30 14.48 5.70 -6.97
CA PRO A 30 15.72 6.07 -7.66
C PRO A 30 15.61 7.38 -8.41
N MET A 31 14.51 7.63 -9.12
CA MET A 31 14.28 8.85 -9.88
C MET A 31 14.19 10.08 -8.99
N ILE A 32 13.57 9.95 -7.81
CA ILE A 32 13.46 11.03 -6.82
C ILE A 32 14.83 11.35 -6.24
N ILE A 33 15.64 10.32 -5.93
CA ILE A 33 17.02 10.47 -5.44
C ILE A 33 17.85 11.24 -6.43
N ASP A 34 17.85 10.84 -7.69
CA ASP A 34 18.65 11.47 -8.74
C ASP A 34 18.21 12.92 -9.00
N SER A 35 16.90 13.16 -9.05
CA SER A 35 16.35 14.50 -9.36
C SER A 35 16.63 15.55 -8.28
N PHE A 36 16.64 15.16 -7.01
CA PHE A 36 16.89 16.06 -5.89
C PHE A 36 18.30 15.93 -5.31
N GLY A 37 19.15 15.04 -5.83
CA GLY A 37 20.49 14.78 -5.31
C GLY A 37 20.49 14.31 -3.86
N LEU A 38 19.58 13.39 -3.50
CA LEU A 38 19.36 12.97 -2.12
C LEU A 38 20.40 11.93 -1.68
N SER A 39 20.83 12.03 -0.42
CA SER A 39 21.46 10.91 0.26
C SER A 39 20.41 9.79 0.51
N LEU A 40 20.87 8.55 0.71
CA LEU A 40 19.98 7.43 1.05
C LEU A 40 19.15 7.71 2.32
N THR A 41 19.77 8.35 3.30
CA THR A 41 19.09 8.76 4.55
C THR A 41 17.94 9.74 4.27
N LEU A 42 18.16 10.75 3.41
CA LEU A 42 17.08 11.66 3.02
C LEU A 42 16.01 10.94 2.19
N ALA A 43 16.40 10.07 1.27
CA ALA A 43 15.47 9.29 0.48
C ALA A 43 14.56 8.41 1.35
N ALA A 44 15.07 7.88 2.46
CA ALA A 44 14.31 7.07 3.41
C ALA A 44 13.14 7.81 4.08
N PHE A 45 13.18 9.16 4.15
CA PHE A 45 12.04 9.95 4.61
C PHE A 45 10.84 9.90 3.67
N LEU A 46 10.99 9.50 2.41
CA LEU A 46 9.87 9.38 1.47
C LEU A 46 8.88 8.29 1.91
N PRO A 47 9.27 7.00 1.98
CA PRO A 47 8.38 5.97 2.51
C PRO A 47 8.02 6.22 3.98
N PHE A 48 8.94 6.77 4.78
CA PHE A 48 8.67 7.14 6.17
C PHE A 48 7.48 8.09 6.28
N SER A 49 7.45 9.17 5.52
CA SER A 49 6.35 10.15 5.55
C SER A 49 5.02 9.52 5.18
N PHE A 50 4.99 8.68 4.14
CA PHE A 50 3.79 8.01 3.68
C PHE A 50 3.24 7.03 4.73
N PHE A 51 4.07 6.14 5.25
CA PHE A 51 3.63 5.11 6.21
C PHE A 51 3.48 5.61 7.65
N LEU A 52 4.12 6.73 8.03
CA LEU A 52 3.86 7.43 9.28
C LEU A 52 2.38 7.83 9.37
N ALA A 53 1.81 8.25 8.24
CA ALA A 53 0.40 8.60 8.16
C ALA A 53 -0.53 7.42 8.50
N TYR A 54 -0.18 6.19 8.13
CA TYR A 54 -0.91 4.98 8.53
C TYR A 54 -0.88 4.77 10.05
N GLY A 55 0.27 4.96 10.67
CA GLY A 55 0.41 4.88 12.13
C GLY A 55 -0.50 5.87 12.87
N ILE A 56 -0.63 7.07 12.33
CA ILE A 56 -1.42 8.15 12.95
C ILE A 56 -2.91 8.00 12.63
N MET A 57 -3.29 7.69 11.38
CA MET A 57 -4.67 7.77 10.91
C MET A 57 -5.49 6.50 11.14
N SER A 58 -4.89 5.32 11.33
CA SER A 58 -5.61 4.05 11.40
C SER A 58 -6.69 4.01 12.48
N ILE A 59 -6.40 4.48 13.70
CA ILE A 59 -7.38 4.55 14.79
C ILE A 59 -8.38 5.72 14.57
N PRO A 60 -7.96 6.97 14.29
CA PRO A 60 -8.88 8.06 13.97
C PRO A 60 -9.84 7.76 12.81
N ALA A 61 -9.39 7.03 11.78
CA ALA A 61 -10.24 6.67 10.66
C ALA A 61 -11.45 5.82 11.10
N GLY A 62 -11.25 4.88 12.03
CA GLY A 62 -12.35 4.11 12.64
C GLY A 62 -13.36 5.01 13.34
N MET A 63 -12.90 5.98 14.13
CA MET A 63 -13.77 6.95 14.82
C MET A 63 -14.51 7.87 13.83
N ILE A 64 -13.85 8.27 12.74
CA ILE A 64 -14.45 9.13 11.71
C ILE A 64 -15.57 8.39 11.00
N ILE A 65 -15.39 7.11 10.64
CA ILE A 65 -16.45 6.33 9.98
C ILE A 65 -17.64 6.09 10.90
N GLU A 66 -17.41 5.85 12.19
CA GLU A 66 -18.48 5.71 13.18
C GLU A 66 -19.31 6.99 13.31
N ARG A 67 -18.65 8.16 13.32
CA ARG A 67 -19.32 9.45 13.54
C ARG A 67 -20.00 9.99 12.29
N PHE A 68 -19.34 9.91 11.13
CA PHE A 68 -19.77 10.60 9.92
C PHE A 68 -20.30 9.64 8.83
N GLY A 69 -20.12 8.33 9.03
CA GLY A 69 -20.52 7.30 8.06
C GLY A 69 -19.58 7.19 6.86
N GLY A 70 -19.75 6.11 6.08
CA GLY A 70 -18.82 5.74 5.03
C GLY A 70 -18.62 6.79 3.93
N LYS A 71 -19.71 7.41 3.44
CA LYS A 71 -19.63 8.39 2.33
C LYS A 71 -18.79 9.61 2.68
N ILE A 72 -19.07 10.24 3.83
CA ILE A 72 -18.35 11.45 4.25
C ILE A 72 -16.88 11.11 4.52
N SER A 73 -16.63 9.97 5.14
CA SER A 73 -15.27 9.50 5.42
C SER A 73 -14.47 9.26 4.13
N LEU A 74 -15.09 8.69 3.08
CA LEU A 74 -14.46 8.55 1.76
C LEU A 74 -14.14 9.91 1.13
N LEU A 75 -15.05 10.87 1.23
CA LEU A 75 -14.80 12.23 0.72
C LEU A 75 -13.66 12.92 1.45
N ILE A 76 -13.58 12.81 2.78
CA ILE A 76 -12.46 13.36 3.56
C ILE A 76 -11.14 12.70 3.11
N ALA A 77 -11.12 11.37 2.97
CA ALA A 77 -9.92 10.64 2.59
C ALA A 77 -9.40 11.05 1.21
N PHE A 78 -10.27 11.11 0.19
CA PHE A 78 -9.87 11.57 -1.13
C PHE A 78 -9.54 13.07 -1.18
N SER A 79 -10.15 13.90 -0.35
CA SER A 79 -9.79 15.32 -0.23
C SER A 79 -8.37 15.49 0.33
N LEU A 80 -7.99 14.72 1.36
CA LEU A 80 -6.63 14.72 1.90
C LEU A 80 -5.61 14.28 0.82
N ALA A 81 -5.91 13.21 0.09
CA ALA A 81 -5.05 12.74 -0.99
C ALA A 81 -4.95 13.75 -2.14
N PHE A 82 -6.05 14.38 -2.52
CA PHE A 82 -6.09 15.45 -3.53
C PHE A 82 -5.25 16.65 -3.13
N LEU A 83 -5.41 17.15 -1.90
CA LEU A 83 -4.62 18.26 -1.37
C LEU A 83 -3.13 17.92 -1.34
N GLY A 84 -2.78 16.70 -0.92
CA GLY A 84 -1.39 16.24 -0.92
C GLY A 84 -0.79 16.22 -2.33
N ALA A 85 -1.45 15.55 -3.28
CA ALA A 85 -0.95 15.46 -4.65
C ALA A 85 -0.89 16.83 -5.34
N GLY A 86 -1.95 17.65 -5.19
CA GLY A 86 -2.03 18.99 -5.76
C GLY A 86 -0.99 19.95 -5.20
N LEU A 87 -0.67 19.83 -3.92
CA LEU A 87 0.38 20.65 -3.30
C LEU A 87 1.73 20.42 -3.96
N PHE A 88 2.09 19.16 -4.26
CA PHE A 88 3.34 18.84 -4.93
C PHE A 88 3.36 19.29 -6.39
N VAL A 89 2.22 19.20 -7.09
CA VAL A 89 2.11 19.71 -8.46
C VAL A 89 2.41 21.22 -8.54
N ILE A 90 1.98 21.98 -7.53
CA ILE A 90 2.17 23.44 -7.51
C ILE A 90 3.59 23.79 -7.07
N PHE A 91 4.13 23.09 -6.09
CA PHE A 91 5.43 23.37 -5.47
C PHE A 91 6.32 22.13 -5.47
N PRO A 92 6.97 21.77 -6.60
CA PRO A 92 7.73 20.53 -6.72
C PRO A 92 9.12 20.63 -6.05
N THR A 93 9.15 20.62 -4.73
CA THR A 93 10.36 20.63 -3.90
C THR A 93 10.41 19.42 -2.96
N TYR A 94 11.60 19.04 -2.51
CA TYR A 94 11.75 17.89 -1.62
C TYR A 94 10.95 18.00 -0.30
N PRO A 95 10.91 19.11 0.44
CA PRO A 95 10.06 19.21 1.63
C PRO A 95 8.57 19.06 1.32
N ILE A 96 8.14 19.55 0.17
CA ILE A 96 6.75 19.46 -0.26
C ILE A 96 6.40 18.04 -0.69
N VAL A 97 7.31 17.28 -1.31
CA VAL A 97 7.01 15.86 -1.61
C VAL A 97 6.82 15.04 -0.34
N LEU A 98 7.58 15.30 0.73
CA LEU A 98 7.37 14.65 2.03
C LEU A 98 5.98 14.97 2.61
N THR A 99 5.61 16.26 2.61
CA THR A 99 4.29 16.69 3.09
C THR A 99 3.15 16.13 2.23
N SER A 100 3.35 16.09 0.91
CA SER A 100 2.43 15.48 -0.04
C SER A 100 2.24 13.99 0.22
N LEU A 101 3.33 13.24 0.35
CA LEU A 101 3.29 11.81 0.66
C LEU A 101 2.60 11.54 2.00
N PHE A 102 2.84 12.37 3.02
CA PHE A 102 2.14 12.25 4.29
C PHE A 102 0.64 12.48 4.14
N ALA A 103 0.21 13.53 3.43
CA ALA A 103 -1.21 13.84 3.21
C ALA A 103 -1.90 12.74 2.36
N ILE A 104 -1.24 12.24 1.31
CA ILE A 104 -1.73 11.11 0.52
C ILE A 104 -1.84 9.87 1.41
N GLY A 105 -0.81 9.59 2.22
CA GLY A 105 -0.80 8.48 3.17
C GLY A 105 -1.96 8.53 4.17
N LEU A 106 -2.30 9.71 4.72
CA LEU A 106 -3.48 9.90 5.57
C LEU A 106 -4.76 9.50 4.84
N GLY A 107 -4.91 9.93 3.57
CA GLY A 107 -6.04 9.56 2.72
C GLY A 107 -6.10 8.05 2.47
N MET A 108 -4.98 7.42 2.08
CA MET A 108 -4.92 5.98 1.78
C MET A 108 -5.20 5.12 3.01
N ALA A 109 -4.63 5.47 4.17
CA ALA A 109 -4.89 4.80 5.44
C ALA A 109 -6.38 4.86 5.82
N MET A 110 -6.99 6.02 5.65
CA MET A 110 -8.40 6.23 5.91
C MET A 110 -9.28 5.40 4.95
N LEU A 111 -8.99 5.41 3.64
CA LEU A 111 -9.69 4.59 2.65
C LEU A 111 -9.63 3.11 3.00
N GLN A 112 -8.46 2.59 3.38
CA GLN A 112 -8.28 1.18 3.71
C GLN A 112 -9.13 0.73 4.89
N VAL A 113 -9.30 1.57 5.91
CA VAL A 113 -10.17 1.29 7.05
C VAL A 113 -11.64 1.30 6.66
N ILE A 114 -12.06 2.26 5.80
CA ILE A 114 -13.47 2.48 5.45
C ILE A 114 -14.02 1.41 4.50
N ILE A 115 -13.21 0.97 3.52
CA ILE A 115 -13.71 0.12 2.44
C ILE A 115 -14.05 -1.31 2.90
N LEU A 116 -13.44 -1.81 3.97
CA LEU A 116 -13.71 -3.15 4.48
C LEU A 116 -15.17 -3.32 4.97
N PRO A 117 -15.66 -2.53 5.94
CA PRO A 117 -17.06 -2.62 6.37
C PRO A 117 -18.02 -2.19 5.25
N LEU A 118 -17.65 -1.22 4.42
CA LEU A 118 -18.48 -0.79 3.31
C LEU A 118 -18.67 -1.89 2.25
N MET A 119 -17.65 -2.71 1.99
CA MET A 119 -17.73 -3.86 1.08
C MET A 119 -18.67 -4.92 1.63
N ARG A 120 -18.68 -5.16 2.95
CA ARG A 120 -19.59 -6.10 3.59
C ARG A 120 -21.04 -5.63 3.43
N GLU A 121 -21.32 -4.36 3.72
CA GLU A 121 -22.67 -3.80 3.61
C GLU A 121 -23.17 -3.76 2.15
N ALA A 122 -22.32 -3.37 1.21
CA ALA A 122 -22.69 -3.28 -0.21
C ALA A 122 -22.80 -4.65 -0.88
N GLY A 123 -21.89 -5.57 -0.58
CA GLY A 123 -21.82 -6.89 -1.21
C GLY A 123 -22.66 -7.98 -0.52
N GLY A 124 -23.08 -7.72 0.73
CA GLY A 124 -23.78 -8.67 1.60
C GLY A 124 -22.86 -9.72 2.22
N GLU A 125 -23.19 -10.19 3.42
CA GLU A 125 -22.35 -11.14 4.20
C GLU A 125 -22.05 -12.44 3.43
N LYS A 126 -23.02 -12.98 2.69
CA LYS A 126 -22.84 -14.24 1.92
C LYS A 126 -21.77 -14.15 0.84
N LYS A 127 -21.56 -12.96 0.23
CA LYS A 127 -20.57 -12.72 -0.82
C LYS A 127 -19.31 -12.03 -0.32
N TYR A 128 -19.24 -11.69 0.95
CA TYR A 128 -18.14 -10.91 1.51
C TYR A 128 -16.77 -11.57 1.27
N ALA A 129 -16.65 -12.87 1.58
CA ALA A 129 -15.41 -13.60 1.35
C ALA A 129 -14.98 -13.59 -0.13
N PHE A 130 -15.94 -13.80 -1.05
CA PHE A 130 -15.65 -13.72 -2.50
C PHE A 130 -15.19 -12.31 -2.92
N ASN A 131 -15.86 -11.26 -2.43
CA ASN A 131 -15.52 -9.89 -2.73
C ASN A 131 -14.14 -9.50 -2.17
N GLN A 132 -13.75 -10.05 -1.02
CA GLN A 132 -12.42 -9.86 -0.45
C GLN A 132 -11.31 -10.51 -1.31
N VAL A 133 -11.55 -11.72 -1.83
CA VAL A 133 -10.61 -12.35 -2.76
C VAL A 133 -10.46 -11.52 -4.02
N LEU A 134 -11.58 -11.02 -4.57
CA LEU A 134 -11.57 -10.16 -5.74
C LEU A 134 -10.81 -8.84 -5.47
N ALA A 135 -10.97 -8.27 -4.28
CA ALA A 135 -10.22 -7.09 -3.84
C ALA A 135 -8.71 -7.35 -3.79
N GLN A 136 -8.29 -8.52 -3.30
CA GLN A 136 -6.87 -8.91 -3.29
C GLN A 136 -6.30 -9.08 -4.70
N ILE A 137 -7.09 -9.64 -5.63
CA ILE A 137 -6.69 -9.73 -7.04
C ILE A 137 -6.50 -8.33 -7.64
N VAL A 138 -7.44 -7.42 -7.39
CA VAL A 138 -7.38 -6.03 -7.87
C VAL A 138 -6.19 -5.29 -7.26
N PHE A 139 -5.94 -5.47 -5.94
CA PHE A 139 -4.79 -4.91 -5.25
C PHE A 139 -3.48 -5.40 -5.88
N GLY A 140 -3.35 -6.71 -6.06
CA GLY A 140 -2.16 -7.30 -6.67
C GLY A 140 -1.95 -6.87 -8.12
N ALA A 141 -3.01 -6.79 -8.91
CA ALA A 141 -2.95 -6.32 -10.28
C ALA A 141 -2.47 -4.86 -10.37
N ALA A 142 -2.98 -3.98 -9.50
CA ALA A 142 -2.56 -2.58 -9.43
C ALA A 142 -1.08 -2.45 -9.04
N SER A 143 -0.63 -3.20 -8.03
CA SER A 143 0.76 -3.24 -7.59
C SER A 143 1.69 -3.76 -8.70
N PHE A 144 1.29 -4.85 -9.38
CA PHE A 144 2.02 -5.41 -10.51
C PHE A 144 2.13 -4.43 -11.68
N MET A 145 1.06 -3.69 -11.96
CA MET A 145 1.01 -2.75 -13.09
C MET A 145 1.80 -1.46 -12.81
N SER A 146 1.90 -1.04 -11.55
CA SER A 146 2.44 0.29 -11.19
C SER A 146 3.86 0.56 -11.71
N PRO A 147 4.84 -0.36 -11.61
CA PRO A 147 6.18 -0.15 -12.17
C PRO A 147 6.19 -0.03 -13.70
N PHE A 148 5.35 -0.81 -14.40
CA PHE A 148 5.26 -0.75 -15.86
C PHE A 148 4.62 0.54 -16.36
N VAL A 149 3.60 1.04 -15.63
CA VAL A 149 2.97 2.33 -15.95
C VAL A 149 4.00 3.46 -15.76
N LEU A 150 4.76 3.45 -14.67
CA LEU A 150 5.83 4.41 -14.45
C LEU A 150 6.88 4.35 -15.57
N ALA A 151 7.45 3.18 -15.84
CA ALA A 151 8.48 3.01 -16.86
C ALA A 151 7.97 3.41 -18.26
N GLY A 152 6.73 3.03 -18.61
CA GLY A 152 6.10 3.43 -19.87
C GLY A 152 5.87 4.94 -19.99
N LEU A 153 5.46 5.59 -18.88
CA LEU A 153 5.25 7.02 -18.83
C LEU A 153 6.60 7.77 -18.97
N MET A 154 7.63 7.34 -18.23
CA MET A 154 8.96 7.93 -18.31
C MET A 154 9.54 7.83 -19.72
N ARG A 155 9.49 6.65 -20.34
CA ARG A 155 9.96 6.46 -21.73
C ARG A 155 9.28 7.40 -22.71
N LYS A 156 7.96 7.63 -22.57
CA LYS A 156 7.22 8.56 -23.43
C LYS A 156 7.54 10.03 -23.14
N LEU A 157 7.77 10.39 -21.88
CA LEU A 157 8.10 11.76 -21.49
C LEU A 157 9.53 12.16 -21.87
N THR A 158 10.49 11.23 -21.82
CA THR A 158 11.92 11.50 -22.12
C THR A 158 12.28 11.17 -23.57
N GLY A 159 11.48 10.37 -24.28
CA GLY A 159 11.72 9.98 -25.67
C GLY A 159 11.28 11.00 -26.72
N GLU A 160 11.83 10.86 -27.94
CA GLU A 160 11.51 11.71 -29.09
C GLU A 160 10.12 11.41 -29.71
N ASP A 161 9.60 10.19 -29.54
CA ASP A 161 8.32 9.72 -30.10
C ASP A 161 7.04 10.36 -29.50
N SER A 162 7.20 11.33 -28.61
CA SER A 162 6.09 11.98 -27.90
C SER A 162 5.28 12.99 -28.76
N ALA A 163 5.68 13.23 -29.99
CA ALA A 163 5.09 14.28 -30.85
C ALA A 163 3.61 14.03 -31.19
N ASN A 164 3.14 12.78 -31.21
CA ASN A 164 1.80 12.40 -31.67
C ASN A 164 0.77 12.18 -30.55
N ASP A 165 1.17 12.13 -29.28
CA ASP A 165 0.26 11.87 -28.16
C ASP A 165 -0.11 13.19 -27.47
N PHE A 166 -1.37 13.63 -27.61
CA PHE A 166 -1.87 14.86 -27.01
C PHE A 166 -1.69 14.89 -25.48
N PHE A 167 -1.97 13.75 -24.81
CA PHE A 167 -1.86 13.66 -23.36
C PHE A 167 -0.41 13.77 -22.88
N ILE A 168 0.53 13.15 -23.59
CA ILE A 168 1.95 13.24 -23.27
C ILE A 168 2.48 14.67 -23.49
N ARG A 169 2.08 15.34 -24.59
CA ARG A 169 2.43 16.76 -24.83
C ARG A 169 1.90 17.67 -23.73
N PHE A 170 0.66 17.43 -23.31
CA PHE A 170 0.06 18.18 -22.22
C PHE A 170 0.84 17.97 -20.90
N LEU A 171 1.16 16.72 -20.54
CA LEU A 171 1.98 16.43 -19.37
C LEU A 171 3.37 17.07 -19.43
N LYS A 172 4.04 17.02 -20.60
CA LYS A 172 5.33 17.72 -20.80
C LYS A 172 5.22 19.21 -20.57
N GLY A 173 4.11 19.84 -20.98
CA GLY A 173 3.90 21.28 -20.82
C GLY A 173 3.71 21.76 -19.38
N ILE A 174 3.25 20.88 -18.49
CA ILE A 174 2.97 21.22 -17.08
C ILE A 174 3.98 20.64 -16.09
N THR A 175 4.83 19.72 -16.54
CA THR A 175 5.81 19.02 -15.70
C THR A 175 7.19 19.66 -15.89
N PRO A 176 7.93 19.99 -14.82
CA PRO A 176 9.30 20.46 -14.96
C PRO A 176 10.17 19.43 -15.69
N GLU A 177 10.99 19.87 -16.63
CA GLU A 177 11.87 18.98 -17.42
C GLU A 177 12.85 18.17 -16.54
N SER A 178 13.25 18.74 -15.40
CA SER A 178 14.11 18.08 -14.40
C SER A 178 13.38 17.05 -13.56
N LEU A 179 12.04 17.01 -13.57
CA LEU A 179 11.21 16.16 -12.70
C LEU A 179 10.13 15.42 -13.51
N PRO A 180 10.44 14.63 -14.54
CA PRO A 180 9.42 14.00 -15.39
C PRO A 180 8.48 13.05 -14.61
N TRP A 181 8.95 12.41 -13.56
CA TRP A 181 8.17 11.55 -12.68
C TRP A 181 7.08 12.32 -11.89
N SER A 182 7.21 13.64 -11.71
CA SER A 182 6.20 14.45 -11.03
C SER A 182 4.87 14.52 -11.80
N SER A 183 4.86 14.18 -13.09
CA SER A 183 3.65 13.99 -13.88
C SER A 183 2.66 13.00 -13.29
N LEU A 184 3.15 11.99 -12.51
CA LEU A 184 2.27 11.06 -11.80
C LEU A 184 1.44 11.75 -10.72
N TYR A 185 1.98 12.74 -10.02
CA TYR A 185 1.21 13.48 -9.02
C TYR A 185 0.08 14.29 -9.67
N PHE A 186 0.29 14.77 -10.88
CA PHE A 186 -0.77 15.40 -11.66
C PHE A 186 -1.85 14.38 -12.03
N ILE A 187 -1.46 13.19 -12.49
CA ILE A 187 -2.40 12.08 -12.77
C ILE A 187 -3.16 11.69 -11.51
N PHE A 188 -2.49 11.57 -10.36
CA PHE A 188 -3.12 11.28 -9.08
C PHE A 188 -4.13 12.36 -8.69
N THR A 189 -3.78 13.64 -8.88
CA THR A 189 -4.68 14.77 -8.63
C THR A 189 -5.97 14.63 -9.44
N ILE A 190 -5.87 14.31 -10.74
CA ILE A 190 -7.03 14.07 -11.61
C ILE A 190 -7.85 12.87 -11.12
N VAL A 191 -7.20 11.76 -10.82
CA VAL A 191 -7.87 10.54 -10.32
C VAL A 191 -8.63 10.84 -9.03
N PHE A 192 -8.01 11.54 -8.09
CA PHE A 192 -8.66 11.90 -6.82
C PHE A 192 -9.85 12.84 -7.02
N VAL A 193 -9.77 13.81 -7.94
CA VAL A 193 -10.92 14.66 -8.31
C VAL A 193 -12.05 13.82 -8.92
N ILE A 194 -11.74 12.92 -9.85
CA ILE A 194 -12.73 12.02 -10.43
C ILE A 194 -13.41 11.19 -9.33
N MET A 195 -12.63 10.63 -8.41
CA MET A 195 -13.17 9.85 -7.29
C MET A 195 -14.04 10.69 -6.36
N LEU A 196 -13.64 11.94 -6.05
CA LEU A 196 -14.46 12.88 -5.26
C LEU A 196 -15.80 13.15 -5.94
N VAL A 197 -15.77 13.41 -7.25
CA VAL A 197 -16.99 13.64 -8.04
C VAL A 197 -17.88 12.40 -8.03
N VAL A 198 -17.34 11.22 -8.37
CA VAL A 198 -18.10 9.96 -8.40
C VAL A 198 -18.73 9.66 -7.03
N ILE A 199 -17.95 9.75 -5.95
CA ILE A 199 -18.42 9.46 -4.59
C ILE A 199 -19.51 10.46 -4.17
N SER A 200 -19.42 11.73 -4.58
CA SER A 200 -20.42 12.76 -4.26
C SER A 200 -21.81 12.39 -4.80
N TYR A 201 -21.89 11.80 -5.99
CA TYR A 201 -23.15 11.41 -6.63
C TYR A 201 -23.66 10.03 -6.21
N VAL A 202 -22.80 9.14 -5.72
CA VAL A 202 -23.18 7.78 -5.32
C VAL A 202 -23.84 7.79 -3.93
N LYS A 203 -24.96 7.08 -3.80
CA LYS A 203 -25.62 6.82 -2.52
C LYS A 203 -25.10 5.50 -1.95
N PHE A 204 -24.28 5.59 -0.93
CA PHE A 204 -23.77 4.45 -0.20
C PHE A 204 -24.77 3.92 0.84
N PRO A 205 -24.75 2.61 1.15
CA PRO A 205 -25.46 2.08 2.30
C PRO A 205 -24.92 2.69 3.60
N LYS A 206 -25.75 2.70 4.62
CA LYS A 206 -25.27 3.03 5.97
C LYS A 206 -24.37 1.88 6.43
N VAL A 207 -23.21 2.23 6.93
CA VAL A 207 -22.29 1.27 7.53
C VAL A 207 -22.71 1.11 8.99
N GLU A 208 -23.24 -0.08 9.32
CA GLU A 208 -23.55 -0.46 10.70
C GLU A 208 -22.40 -1.34 11.19
N LEU A 209 -21.53 -0.77 12.02
CA LEU A 209 -20.45 -1.52 12.66
C LEU A 209 -21.05 -2.37 13.78
N LYS A 210 -20.74 -3.66 13.80
CA LYS A 210 -21.07 -4.53 14.93
C LYS A 210 -20.36 -4.00 16.18
N GLU A 211 -20.92 -4.28 17.36
CA GLU A 211 -20.32 -3.85 18.64
C GLU A 211 -18.82 -4.20 18.73
N ASP A 212 -18.44 -5.40 18.26
CA ASP A 212 -17.06 -5.87 18.24
C ASP A 212 -16.17 -5.20 17.18
N GLU A 213 -16.76 -4.50 16.22
CA GLU A 213 -16.02 -3.80 15.13
C GLU A 213 -15.84 -2.32 15.43
N LYS A 214 -16.50 -1.80 16.45
CA LYS A 214 -16.35 -0.40 16.86
C LYS A 214 -14.94 -0.14 17.37
N ALA A 215 -14.44 1.05 17.10
CA ALA A 215 -13.11 1.47 17.54
C ALA A 215 -12.94 1.37 19.06
N GLY A 216 -14.04 1.41 19.80
CA GLY A 216 -14.04 1.26 21.25
C GLY A 216 -13.58 2.53 21.98
N THR A 217 -13.44 2.41 23.29
CA THR A 217 -13.00 3.49 24.17
C THR A 217 -11.48 3.44 24.40
N ILE A 218 -10.87 4.55 24.81
CA ILE A 218 -9.46 4.61 25.20
C ILE A 218 -9.14 3.55 26.29
N GLN A 219 -10.11 3.21 27.13
CA GLN A 219 -9.96 2.18 28.15
C GLN A 219 -9.73 0.80 27.53
N ASN A 220 -10.45 0.46 26.44
CA ASN A 220 -10.30 -0.81 25.71
C ASN A 220 -8.89 -0.95 25.12
N TYR A 221 -8.34 0.14 24.54
CA TYR A 221 -6.96 0.16 24.05
C TYR A 221 -5.93 -0.06 25.15
N LYS A 222 -6.12 0.59 26.33
CA LYS A 222 -5.22 0.41 27.49
C LYS A 222 -5.27 -1.01 28.01
N GLU A 223 -6.44 -1.63 28.05
CA GLU A 223 -6.62 -3.02 28.50
C GLU A 223 -5.94 -4.00 27.55
N LEU A 224 -6.12 -3.82 26.23
CA LEU A 224 -5.46 -4.64 25.22
C LEU A 224 -3.94 -4.50 25.27
N LEU A 225 -3.41 -3.28 25.33
CA LEU A 225 -1.97 -3.02 25.34
C LEU A 225 -1.25 -3.54 26.62
N ARG A 226 -1.98 -3.91 27.68
CA ARG A 226 -1.41 -4.60 28.84
C ARG A 226 -1.16 -6.09 28.58
N GLN A 227 -1.77 -6.66 27.58
CA GLN A 227 -1.65 -8.09 27.25
C GLN A 227 -0.40 -8.31 26.39
N LYS A 228 0.53 -9.14 26.86
CA LYS A 228 1.78 -9.46 26.14
C LYS A 228 1.55 -9.97 24.72
N GLN A 229 0.55 -10.81 24.53
CA GLN A 229 0.20 -11.35 23.21
C GLN A 229 -0.20 -10.26 22.20
N VAL A 230 -0.93 -9.23 22.63
CA VAL A 230 -1.30 -8.08 21.80
C VAL A 230 -0.05 -7.35 21.32
N ILE A 231 0.90 -7.11 22.22
CA ILE A 231 2.16 -6.45 21.88
C ILE A 231 2.97 -7.30 20.89
N PHE A 232 3.06 -8.63 21.10
CA PHE A 232 3.80 -9.50 20.18
C PHE A 232 3.18 -9.55 18.78
N TYR A 233 1.84 -9.61 18.66
CA TYR A 233 1.19 -9.56 17.36
C TYR A 233 1.34 -8.19 16.69
N PHE A 234 1.26 -7.11 17.44
CA PHE A 234 1.52 -5.75 16.95
C PHE A 234 2.96 -5.63 16.39
N LEU A 235 3.96 -6.09 17.15
CA LEU A 235 5.36 -6.14 16.68
C LEU A 235 5.51 -7.07 15.47
N GLY A 236 4.76 -8.17 15.40
CA GLY A 236 4.71 -9.07 14.25
C GLY A 236 4.22 -8.37 12.98
N ILE A 237 3.18 -7.52 13.08
CA ILE A 237 2.69 -6.71 11.95
C ILE A 237 3.75 -5.66 11.56
N ILE A 238 4.37 -4.98 12.51
CA ILE A 238 5.47 -4.02 12.24
C ILE A 238 6.59 -4.71 11.48
N ALA A 239 7.04 -5.87 11.93
CA ALA A 239 8.12 -6.62 11.29
C ALA A 239 7.74 -7.07 9.89
N TYR A 240 6.51 -7.59 9.72
CA TYR A 240 6.01 -8.03 8.41
C TYR A 240 5.95 -6.87 7.41
N VAL A 241 5.19 -5.80 7.75
CA VAL A 241 5.02 -4.66 6.83
C VAL A 241 6.35 -3.95 6.59
N GLY A 242 7.19 -3.88 7.62
CA GLY A 242 8.54 -3.35 7.49
C GLY A 242 9.38 -4.14 6.49
N THR A 243 9.34 -5.47 6.53
CA THR A 243 10.03 -6.33 5.56
C THR A 243 9.46 -6.17 4.15
N GLU A 244 8.13 -6.20 4.01
CA GLU A 244 7.43 -6.03 2.74
C GLU A 244 7.81 -4.71 2.07
N GLN A 245 7.66 -3.60 2.79
CA GLN A 245 7.93 -2.27 2.26
C GLN A 245 9.43 -1.96 2.17
N GLY A 246 10.24 -2.54 3.05
CA GLY A 246 11.70 -2.50 2.95
C GLY A 246 12.17 -3.10 1.62
N LEU A 247 11.70 -4.29 1.29
CA LEU A 247 12.02 -4.94 0.02
C LEU A 247 11.46 -4.13 -1.16
N ALA A 248 10.16 -3.81 -1.15
CA ALA A 248 9.50 -3.14 -2.27
C ALA A 248 10.13 -1.78 -2.62
N ASN A 249 10.56 -1.01 -1.62
CA ASN A 249 11.12 0.33 -1.85
C ASN A 249 12.62 0.30 -2.19
N TRP A 250 13.40 -0.66 -1.67
CA TRP A 250 14.85 -0.63 -1.80
C TRP A 250 15.43 -1.63 -2.80
N MET A 251 14.67 -2.69 -3.21
CA MET A 251 15.23 -3.73 -4.09
C MET A 251 15.68 -3.19 -5.45
N SER A 252 14.95 -2.26 -6.06
CA SER A 252 15.33 -1.69 -7.36
C SER A 252 16.62 -0.89 -7.25
N LEU A 253 16.76 -0.09 -6.18
CA LEU A 253 17.99 0.67 -5.92
C LEU A 253 19.16 -0.26 -5.58
N PHE A 254 18.94 -1.29 -4.75
CA PHE A 254 19.95 -2.31 -4.44
C PHE A 254 20.48 -2.99 -5.72
N LEU A 255 19.59 -3.45 -6.59
CA LEU A 255 19.96 -4.06 -7.87
C LEU A 255 20.74 -3.09 -8.77
N ASN A 256 20.40 -1.81 -8.73
CA ASN A 256 21.15 -0.79 -9.48
C ASN A 256 22.57 -0.59 -8.91
N MET A 257 22.67 -0.36 -7.60
CA MET A 257 23.96 -0.04 -6.96
C MET A 257 24.95 -1.20 -6.95
N TYR A 258 24.48 -2.43 -6.68
CA TYR A 258 25.36 -3.59 -6.49
C TYR A 258 25.46 -4.49 -7.72
N HIS A 259 24.51 -4.43 -8.64
CA HIS A 259 24.45 -5.30 -9.82
C HIS A 259 24.42 -4.53 -11.15
N GLY A 260 24.39 -3.18 -11.12
CA GLY A 260 24.32 -2.35 -12.33
C GLY A 260 23.04 -2.51 -13.14
N VAL A 261 21.95 -2.98 -12.50
CA VAL A 261 20.65 -3.21 -13.15
C VAL A 261 19.92 -1.90 -13.33
N SER A 262 19.39 -1.65 -14.55
CA SER A 262 18.58 -0.46 -14.81
C SER A 262 17.33 -0.40 -13.94
N PRO A 263 17.10 0.68 -13.18
CA PRO A 263 15.90 0.84 -12.36
C PRO A 263 14.60 0.85 -13.18
N GLU A 264 14.63 1.45 -14.37
CA GLU A 264 13.48 1.54 -15.28
C GLU A 264 13.21 0.25 -16.06
N GLY A 265 14.21 -0.61 -16.18
CA GLY A 265 14.16 -1.89 -16.89
C GLY A 265 13.94 -3.07 -15.97
N ALA A 266 15.01 -3.86 -15.74
CA ALA A 266 14.91 -5.07 -14.92
C ALA A 266 14.63 -4.79 -13.44
N GLY A 267 15.03 -3.63 -12.91
CA GLY A 267 14.68 -3.20 -11.56
C GLY A 267 13.16 -3.06 -11.37
N ALA A 268 12.51 -2.30 -12.25
CA ALA A 268 11.04 -2.13 -12.23
C ALA A 268 10.32 -3.46 -12.45
N THR A 269 10.83 -4.31 -13.36
CA THR A 269 10.29 -5.65 -13.63
C THR A 269 10.38 -6.54 -12.39
N THR A 270 11.46 -6.48 -11.64
CA THR A 270 11.64 -7.25 -10.39
C THR A 270 10.61 -6.84 -9.34
N VAL A 271 10.40 -5.54 -9.14
CA VAL A 271 9.35 -5.03 -8.23
C VAL A 271 7.96 -5.45 -8.69
N ALA A 272 7.68 -5.41 -9.98
CA ALA A 272 6.41 -5.88 -10.51
C ALA A 272 6.19 -7.37 -10.21
N TRP A 273 7.16 -8.22 -10.47
CA TRP A 273 7.06 -9.65 -10.16
C TRP A 273 7.01 -9.96 -8.66
N PHE A 274 7.66 -9.16 -7.81
CA PHE A 274 7.49 -9.26 -6.36
C PHE A 274 6.01 -9.13 -5.97
N TRP A 275 5.32 -8.10 -6.46
CA TRP A 275 3.89 -7.92 -6.19
C TRP A 275 3.02 -8.95 -6.90
N GLY A 276 3.38 -9.34 -8.12
CA GLY A 276 2.67 -10.38 -8.87
C GLY A 276 2.72 -11.74 -8.16
N LEU A 277 3.90 -12.19 -7.76
CA LEU A 277 4.08 -13.44 -7.02
C LEU A 277 3.47 -13.39 -5.63
N MET A 278 3.50 -12.23 -4.97
CA MET A 278 2.78 -12.02 -3.71
C MET A 278 1.27 -12.21 -3.88
N SER A 279 0.70 -11.72 -4.96
CA SER A 279 -0.73 -11.89 -5.26
C SER A 279 -1.08 -13.35 -5.55
N ILE A 280 -0.25 -14.05 -6.32
CA ILE A 280 -0.39 -15.48 -6.55
C ILE A 280 -0.30 -16.26 -5.23
N GLY A 281 0.66 -15.91 -4.38
CA GLY A 281 0.84 -16.51 -3.07
C GLY A 281 -0.36 -16.29 -2.14
N CYS A 282 -0.97 -15.08 -2.14
CA CYS A 282 -2.22 -14.81 -1.41
C CYS A 282 -3.36 -15.72 -1.89
N LEU A 283 -3.54 -15.88 -3.20
CA LEU A 283 -4.59 -16.74 -3.77
C LEU A 283 -4.38 -18.22 -3.39
N LEU A 284 -3.16 -18.72 -3.53
CA LEU A 284 -2.82 -20.08 -3.11
C LEU A 284 -2.95 -20.26 -1.60
N GLY A 285 -2.63 -19.24 -0.83
CA GLY A 285 -2.78 -19.21 0.63
C GLY A 285 -4.21 -19.48 1.10
N LEU A 286 -5.23 -19.05 0.34
CA LEU A 286 -6.64 -19.34 0.64
C LEU A 286 -6.95 -20.86 0.62
N VAL A 287 -6.21 -21.61 -0.19
CA VAL A 287 -6.35 -23.07 -0.25
C VAL A 287 -5.48 -23.72 0.85
N ILE A 288 -4.23 -23.27 0.96
CA ILE A 288 -3.25 -23.89 1.87
C ILE A 288 -3.65 -23.72 3.33
N VAL A 289 -4.26 -22.58 3.71
CA VAL A 289 -4.72 -22.33 5.10
C VAL A 289 -5.79 -23.33 5.57
N LYS A 290 -6.48 -23.99 4.65
CA LYS A 290 -7.44 -25.05 4.98
C LYS A 290 -6.80 -26.41 5.20
N LEU A 291 -5.55 -26.59 4.75
CA LEU A 291 -4.83 -27.88 4.76
C LEU A 291 -3.75 -27.92 5.84
N ILE A 292 -3.19 -26.77 6.21
CA ILE A 292 -2.05 -26.68 7.12
C ILE A 292 -2.40 -25.72 8.27
N ASP A 293 -1.93 -26.06 9.48
CA ASP A 293 -2.06 -25.19 10.65
C ASP A 293 -1.41 -23.82 10.40
N SER A 294 -2.11 -22.77 10.78
CA SER A 294 -1.69 -21.38 10.53
C SER A 294 -0.33 -21.03 11.13
N LYS A 295 0.03 -21.58 12.30
CA LYS A 295 1.32 -21.33 12.95
C LYS A 295 2.46 -22.05 12.22
N LEU A 296 2.20 -23.30 11.77
CA LEU A 296 3.16 -24.06 10.97
C LEU A 296 3.39 -23.38 9.62
N MET A 297 2.33 -22.94 8.96
CA MET A 297 2.35 -22.21 7.71
C MET A 297 3.19 -20.91 7.83
N LEU A 298 2.96 -20.12 8.89
CA LEU A 298 3.75 -18.93 9.16
C LEU A 298 5.25 -19.24 9.32
N ARG A 299 5.61 -20.32 10.04
CA ARG A 299 7.00 -20.74 10.21
C ARG A 299 7.64 -21.12 8.88
N ILE A 300 7.00 -21.96 8.08
CA ILE A 300 7.51 -22.42 6.78
C ILE A 300 7.76 -21.21 5.86
N PHE A 301 6.76 -20.35 5.71
CA PHE A 301 6.87 -19.18 4.83
C PHE A 301 7.93 -18.18 5.32
N SER A 302 8.09 -18.00 6.64
CA SER A 302 9.17 -17.17 7.19
C SER A 302 10.55 -17.75 6.89
N MET A 303 10.74 -19.07 6.99
CA MET A 303 12.02 -19.70 6.65
C MET A 303 12.34 -19.56 5.17
N ILE A 304 11.35 -19.76 4.28
CA ILE A 304 11.50 -19.58 2.84
C ILE A 304 11.82 -18.10 2.52
N ALA A 305 11.19 -17.16 3.20
CA ALA A 305 11.46 -15.73 3.01
C ALA A 305 12.90 -15.36 3.40
N ILE A 306 13.40 -15.86 4.52
CA ILE A 306 14.78 -15.64 4.97
C ILE A 306 15.76 -16.23 3.94
N LEU A 307 15.50 -17.45 3.45
CA LEU A 307 16.34 -18.10 2.44
C LEU A 307 16.35 -17.32 1.13
N ASN A 308 15.18 -16.93 0.61
CA ASN A 308 15.08 -16.14 -0.61
C ASN A 308 15.75 -14.77 -0.46
N LEU A 309 15.62 -14.12 0.69
CA LEU A 309 16.30 -12.86 0.95
C LEU A 309 17.83 -13.04 0.98
N ALA A 310 18.33 -14.07 1.64
CA ALA A 310 19.76 -14.37 1.65
C ALA A 310 20.29 -14.62 0.23
N ILE A 311 19.57 -15.38 -0.59
CA ILE A 311 19.91 -15.61 -1.99
C ILE A 311 19.89 -14.30 -2.79
N ALA A 312 18.89 -13.44 -2.55
CA ALA A 312 18.77 -12.15 -3.22
C ALA A 312 19.93 -11.19 -2.90
N LEU A 313 20.39 -11.17 -1.64
CA LEU A 313 21.46 -10.27 -1.20
C LEU A 313 22.87 -10.74 -1.61
N PHE A 314 23.11 -12.05 -1.65
CA PHE A 314 24.45 -12.59 -1.85
C PHE A 314 24.62 -13.34 -3.19
N GLY A 315 23.56 -13.53 -3.96
CA GLY A 315 23.59 -14.25 -5.23
C GLY A 315 24.08 -13.40 -6.40
N PRO A 316 24.45 -14.04 -7.53
CA PRO A 316 24.76 -13.31 -8.76
C PRO A 316 23.53 -12.62 -9.32
N THR A 317 23.71 -11.61 -10.18
CA THR A 317 22.68 -10.68 -10.67
C THR A 317 21.36 -11.36 -11.09
N GLN A 318 21.42 -12.37 -11.92
CA GLN A 318 20.21 -13.05 -12.42
C GLN A 318 19.46 -13.79 -11.30
N VAL A 319 20.21 -14.41 -10.40
CA VAL A 319 19.64 -15.13 -9.24
C VAL A 319 19.05 -14.14 -8.24
N ALA A 320 19.71 -13.00 -8.01
CA ALA A 320 19.23 -11.94 -7.14
C ALA A 320 17.86 -11.38 -7.63
N ILE A 321 17.74 -11.11 -8.93
CA ILE A 321 16.48 -10.64 -9.56
C ILE A 321 15.35 -11.64 -9.29
N ILE A 322 15.57 -12.92 -9.53
CA ILE A 322 14.54 -13.96 -9.32
C ILE A 322 14.24 -14.12 -7.83
N ALA A 323 15.24 -14.13 -6.97
CA ALA A 323 15.07 -14.32 -5.54
C ALA A 323 14.31 -13.15 -4.89
N PHE A 324 14.59 -11.90 -5.28
CA PHE A 324 13.79 -10.75 -4.85
C PHE A 324 12.32 -10.87 -5.25
N ALA A 325 12.04 -11.28 -6.48
CA ALA A 325 10.67 -11.54 -6.92
C ALA A 325 10.00 -12.65 -6.09
N CYS A 326 10.73 -13.75 -5.81
CA CYS A 326 10.26 -14.88 -5.00
C CYS A 326 10.04 -14.49 -3.52
N CYS A 327 10.72 -13.46 -2.99
CA CYS A 327 10.43 -12.93 -1.66
C CYS A 327 8.96 -12.51 -1.54
N GLY A 328 8.36 -11.92 -2.59
CA GLY A 328 6.95 -11.56 -2.61
C GLY A 328 6.04 -12.76 -2.34
N PHE A 329 6.27 -13.87 -3.03
CA PHE A 329 5.53 -15.12 -2.77
C PHE A 329 5.70 -15.60 -1.32
N SER A 330 6.93 -15.58 -0.83
CA SER A 330 7.28 -16.11 0.50
C SER A 330 6.62 -15.33 1.65
N ILE A 331 6.36 -14.03 1.48
CA ILE A 331 5.74 -13.20 2.52
C ILE A 331 4.22 -13.02 2.34
N SER A 332 3.66 -13.50 1.24
CA SER A 332 2.30 -13.20 0.77
C SER A 332 1.20 -13.44 1.79
N ILE A 333 1.27 -14.52 2.56
CA ILE A 333 0.22 -14.94 3.49
C ILE A 333 0.42 -14.41 4.92
N MET A 334 1.61 -13.86 5.22
CA MET A 334 2.01 -13.59 6.60
C MET A 334 1.09 -12.56 7.26
N PHE A 335 0.74 -11.47 6.57
CA PHE A 335 -0.15 -10.44 7.12
C PHE A 335 -1.47 -11.04 7.59
N SER A 336 -2.15 -11.77 6.69
CA SER A 336 -3.46 -12.36 6.96
C SER A 336 -3.41 -13.39 8.08
N VAL A 337 -2.36 -14.20 8.12
CA VAL A 337 -2.18 -15.23 9.15
C VAL A 337 -1.88 -14.60 10.51
N ILE A 338 -0.97 -13.62 10.58
CA ILE A 338 -0.67 -12.89 11.82
C ILE A 338 -1.93 -12.19 12.33
N PHE A 339 -2.66 -11.50 11.44
CA PHE A 339 -3.87 -10.77 11.78
C PHE A 339 -4.97 -11.70 12.31
N ALA A 340 -5.20 -12.85 11.65
CA ALA A 340 -6.17 -13.84 12.09
C ALA A 340 -5.80 -14.48 13.44
N LEU A 341 -4.51 -14.85 13.63
CA LEU A 341 -4.03 -15.39 14.90
C LEU A 341 -4.14 -14.37 16.04
N ALA A 342 -3.88 -13.10 15.73
CA ALA A 342 -4.03 -12.00 16.68
C ALA A 342 -5.48 -11.88 17.16
N LEU A 343 -6.43 -11.73 16.25
CA LEU A 343 -7.84 -11.57 16.59
C LEU A 343 -8.37 -12.79 17.36
N ASN A 344 -7.96 -14.00 16.99
CA ASN A 344 -8.34 -15.23 17.69
C ASN A 344 -7.70 -15.38 19.09
N SER A 345 -6.76 -14.52 19.45
CA SER A 345 -6.07 -14.57 20.76
C SER A 345 -6.75 -13.76 21.86
N VAL A 346 -7.77 -12.99 21.51
CA VAL A 346 -8.56 -12.17 22.45
C VAL A 346 -10.03 -12.51 22.36
N ASP A 347 -10.74 -12.45 23.49
CA ASP A 347 -12.17 -12.78 23.55
C ASP A 347 -13.07 -11.56 23.26
N LYS A 348 -12.53 -10.34 23.38
CA LYS A 348 -13.29 -9.08 23.33
C LYS A 348 -12.48 -8.00 22.63
N HIS A 349 -13.18 -6.92 22.21
CA HIS A 349 -12.58 -5.70 21.66
C HIS A 349 -11.82 -5.93 20.35
N HIS A 350 -12.33 -6.80 19.47
CA HIS A 350 -11.72 -7.13 18.18
C HIS A 350 -11.52 -5.88 17.30
N GLY A 351 -12.46 -4.92 17.31
CA GLY A 351 -12.34 -3.67 16.55
C GLY A 351 -11.18 -2.79 17.04
N ALA A 352 -11.06 -2.60 18.38
CA ALA A 352 -9.94 -1.88 18.96
C ALA A 352 -8.60 -2.59 18.67
N PHE A 353 -8.57 -3.93 18.76
CA PHE A 353 -7.37 -4.70 18.44
C PHE A 353 -7.00 -4.62 16.97
N SER A 354 -7.99 -4.70 16.06
CA SER A 354 -7.75 -4.44 14.63
C SER A 354 -7.14 -3.06 14.38
N GLY A 355 -7.62 -2.03 15.10
CA GLY A 355 -7.05 -0.69 15.05
C GLY A 355 -5.58 -0.65 15.47
N ILE A 356 -5.23 -1.35 16.57
CA ILE A 356 -3.83 -1.50 17.02
C ILE A 356 -2.99 -2.19 15.95
N LEU A 357 -3.47 -3.30 15.38
CA LEU A 357 -2.76 -4.04 14.34
C LEU A 357 -2.57 -3.19 13.07
N CYS A 358 -3.60 -2.46 12.64
CA CYS A 358 -3.50 -1.55 11.49
C CYS A 358 -2.50 -0.40 11.74
N THR A 359 -2.37 0.09 12.99
CA THR A 359 -1.32 1.04 13.34
C THR A 359 0.08 0.42 13.13
N GLY A 360 0.22 -0.90 13.24
CA GLY A 360 1.46 -1.64 12.96
C GLY A 360 1.94 -1.53 11.50
N ILE A 361 1.09 -1.09 10.55
CA ILE A 361 1.48 -0.76 9.17
C ILE A 361 2.56 0.35 9.16
N PHE A 362 2.69 1.10 10.23
CA PHE A 362 3.83 2.00 10.48
C PHE A 362 5.21 1.31 10.36
N GLY A 363 5.28 -0.02 10.45
CA GLY A 363 6.50 -0.79 10.14
C GLY A 363 7.06 -0.46 8.75
N GLY A 364 6.18 -0.14 7.78
CA GLY A 364 6.55 0.34 6.44
C GLY A 364 7.22 1.72 6.42
N ALA A 365 7.11 2.50 7.50
CA ALA A 365 7.92 3.70 7.71
C ALA A 365 9.26 3.34 8.36
N LEU A 366 9.21 2.57 9.44
CA LEU A 366 10.36 2.36 10.33
C LEU A 366 11.48 1.56 9.66
N ILE A 367 11.18 0.42 9.04
CA ILE A 367 12.22 -0.47 8.49
C ILE A 367 12.87 0.12 7.23
N PRO A 368 12.15 0.64 6.22
CA PRO A 368 12.78 1.33 5.10
C PRO A 368 13.66 2.52 5.54
N PHE A 369 13.25 3.24 6.60
CA PHE A 369 14.02 4.34 7.16
C PHE A 369 15.35 3.85 7.77
N ILE A 370 15.32 2.75 8.52
CA ILE A 370 16.53 2.14 9.07
C ILE A 370 17.47 1.68 7.94
N ILE A 371 16.93 1.02 6.90
CA ILE A 371 17.73 0.56 5.76
C ILE A 371 18.42 1.72 5.05
N GLY A 372 17.72 2.83 4.82
CA GLY A 372 18.29 4.00 4.14
C GLY A 372 19.23 4.83 5.01
N GLY A 373 19.25 4.60 6.34
CA GLY A 373 20.19 5.23 7.28
C GLY A 373 21.49 4.44 7.50
N LEU A 374 21.53 3.18 7.06
CA LEU A 374 22.71 2.32 7.11
C LEU A 374 23.58 2.51 5.87
#